data_bc58a505c61e185045edba8437ededc3
#
_entry.id   bc58a505c61e185045edba8437ededc3
#
_cell.length_a   1.000
_cell.length_b   1.000
_cell.length_c   1.000
_cell.angle_alpha   90.00
_cell.angle_beta   90.00
_cell.angle_gamma   90.00
#
_symmetry.space_group_name_H-M   'P 1'
#
loop_
_entity.id
_entity.type
_entity.pdbx_description
1 polymer ?
#
loop_
_entity_poly.entity_id
_entity_poly.type
_entity_poly.pdbx_seq_one_letter_code
_entity_poly.pdbx_strand_id
1 'polypeptide(L)'
;MYKRQEFDYSTVHAIWSIREAGYEAIIINNNPETVSTDYTTSDKLYFEPLTVEDVMNVITLENPLGIVVSLGGQTAINLAPPLDALGVPIIGTDVEAIDRAENRDSFEKVMESLGIPQPKGLAVTDIEEGVRVAAQIGYPVLVRPSFVLGGRAMQIVANEESLRHYLQTAVEINTEQPVLVDKYIMGRELEVDAICDGEDVFIPGIMEHVERTGVHSGDSISIYPTFTASQNVKDKIIDYTVRLGKAIGIVGLYNIQFIADNNDDVYVIEVNPRSSRTVPFLSKATSVPCLLYTSPSPRDC
;
A
#
# COMPACT_ATOMS: atom_id res chain seq x y z
N MET A 1 11.64 18.72 -1.08
CA MET A 1 12.17 18.15 -2.30
C MET A 1 12.75 16.74 -2.15
N TYR A 2 12.46 16.08 -1.05
CA TYR A 2 12.92 14.71 -0.75
C TYR A 2 11.75 13.73 -0.61
N LYS A 3 10.69 13.90 -1.41
CA LYS A 3 9.54 13.00 -1.39
C LYS A 3 9.90 11.71 -2.12
N ARG A 4 9.74 10.55 -1.42
CA ARG A 4 9.87 9.18 -1.92
C ARG A 4 11.28 8.58 -1.95
N GLN A 5 12.25 9.15 -1.28
CA GLN A 5 13.60 8.53 -1.17
C GLN A 5 13.58 7.20 -0.40
N GLU A 6 12.58 6.99 0.44
CA GLU A 6 12.36 5.75 1.17
C GLU A 6 12.09 4.55 0.25
N PHE A 7 11.33 4.73 -0.83
CA PHE A 7 11.14 3.69 -1.86
C PHE A 7 12.42 3.43 -2.62
N ASP A 8 13.16 4.48 -2.90
CA ASP A 8 14.43 4.39 -3.59
C ASP A 8 15.47 3.60 -2.79
N TYR A 9 15.51 3.78 -1.49
CA TYR A 9 16.34 2.97 -0.59
C TYR A 9 15.99 1.47 -0.70
N SER A 10 14.70 1.12 -0.72
CA SER A 10 14.26 -0.26 -0.91
C SER A 10 14.71 -0.83 -2.25
N THR A 11 14.63 -0.01 -3.31
CA THR A 11 15.09 -0.38 -4.65
C THR A 11 16.59 -0.67 -4.69
N VAL A 12 17.43 0.17 -4.05
CA VAL A 12 18.88 -0.04 -4.01
C VAL A 12 19.24 -1.37 -3.35
N HIS A 13 18.62 -1.68 -2.21
CA HIS A 13 18.89 -2.95 -1.52
C HIS A 13 18.44 -4.18 -2.34
N ALA A 14 17.30 -4.06 -3.01
CA ALA A 14 16.83 -5.14 -3.90
C ALA A 14 17.79 -5.37 -5.07
N ILE A 15 18.32 -4.30 -5.68
CA ILE A 15 19.33 -4.41 -6.73
C ILE A 15 20.56 -5.15 -6.25
N TRP A 16 21.08 -4.79 -5.09
CA TRP A 16 22.24 -5.48 -4.53
C TRP A 16 21.99 -6.96 -4.31
N SER A 17 20.80 -7.32 -3.82
CA SER A 17 20.42 -8.73 -3.63
C SER A 17 20.26 -9.47 -4.95
N ILE A 18 19.67 -8.83 -5.97
CA ILE A 18 19.54 -9.39 -7.32
C ILE A 18 20.93 -9.68 -7.92
N ARG A 19 21.86 -8.73 -7.78
CA ARG A 19 23.24 -8.88 -8.25
C ARG A 19 24.02 -9.97 -7.47
N GLU A 20 23.82 -10.02 -6.15
CA GLU A 20 24.43 -11.06 -5.30
C GLU A 20 23.91 -12.45 -5.68
N ALA A 21 22.65 -12.55 -6.11
CA ALA A 21 22.06 -13.78 -6.66
C ALA A 21 22.58 -14.15 -8.08
N GLY A 22 23.42 -13.31 -8.68
CA GLY A 22 24.04 -13.56 -9.97
C GLY A 22 23.26 -13.09 -11.19
N TYR A 23 22.25 -12.25 -10.99
CA TYR A 23 21.47 -11.64 -12.08
C TYR A 23 21.98 -10.24 -12.42
N GLU A 24 21.76 -9.84 -13.67
CA GLU A 24 21.95 -8.44 -14.10
C GLU A 24 20.75 -7.61 -13.66
N ALA A 25 21.00 -6.51 -12.94
CA ALA A 25 19.97 -5.62 -12.44
C ALA A 25 19.90 -4.34 -13.29
N ILE A 26 18.73 -4.10 -13.88
CA ILE A 26 18.45 -2.95 -14.74
C ILE A 26 17.44 -2.03 -14.04
N ILE A 27 17.74 -0.74 -13.98
CA ILE A 27 16.80 0.27 -13.44
C ILE A 27 16.25 1.14 -14.55
N ILE A 28 14.96 1.42 -14.46
CA ILE A 28 14.30 2.51 -15.20
C ILE A 28 13.79 3.50 -14.14
N ASN A 29 14.24 4.75 -14.23
CA ASN A 29 13.82 5.83 -13.33
C ASN A 29 13.82 7.17 -14.07
N ASN A 30 12.85 8.02 -13.76
CA ASN A 30 12.76 9.36 -14.35
C ASN A 30 13.37 10.47 -13.47
N ASN A 31 13.91 10.12 -12.29
CA ASN A 31 14.51 11.07 -11.36
C ASN A 31 16.02 10.87 -11.27
N PRO A 32 16.83 11.78 -11.79
CA PRO A 32 18.29 11.66 -11.77
C PRO A 32 18.92 12.02 -10.40
N GLU A 33 18.13 12.52 -9.45
CA GLU A 33 18.64 13.00 -8.14
C GLU A 33 18.31 12.01 -7.00
N THR A 34 18.40 10.72 -7.25
CA THR A 34 18.06 9.70 -6.24
C THR A 34 19.13 8.62 -6.16
N VAL A 35 19.19 7.90 -5.04
CA VAL A 35 20.27 6.95 -4.74
C VAL A 35 20.28 5.76 -5.70
N SER A 36 19.12 5.31 -6.18
CA SER A 36 19.02 4.20 -7.14
C SER A 36 19.60 4.55 -8.52
N THR A 37 19.67 5.83 -8.84
CA THR A 37 20.24 6.32 -10.09
C THR A 37 21.73 6.68 -10.01
N ASP A 38 22.40 6.32 -8.91
CA ASP A 38 23.85 6.36 -8.84
C ASP A 38 24.42 5.30 -9.81
N TYR A 39 25.43 5.70 -10.62
CA TYR A 39 26.02 4.86 -11.65
C TYR A 39 26.65 3.56 -11.14
N THR A 40 26.88 3.45 -9.83
CA THR A 40 27.46 2.25 -9.19
C THR A 40 26.39 1.29 -8.67
N THR A 41 25.12 1.68 -8.66
CA THR A 41 24.06 0.93 -8.00
C THR A 41 23.61 -0.28 -8.83
N SER A 42 23.27 -0.07 -10.08
CA SER A 42 22.79 -1.11 -11.01
C SER A 42 23.81 -1.43 -12.09
N ASP A 43 23.59 -2.51 -12.82
CA ASP A 43 24.41 -2.87 -13.98
C ASP A 43 24.05 -1.99 -15.18
N LYS A 44 22.77 -1.62 -15.32
CA LYS A 44 22.28 -0.69 -16.35
C LYS A 44 21.23 0.25 -15.76
N LEU A 45 21.24 1.48 -16.25
CA LEU A 45 20.35 2.55 -15.84
C LEU A 45 19.77 3.27 -17.05
N TYR A 46 18.44 3.36 -17.10
CA TYR A 46 17.68 4.08 -18.11
C TYR A 46 16.94 5.24 -17.46
N PHE A 47 17.17 6.46 -17.97
CA PHE A 47 16.41 7.66 -17.60
C PHE A 47 15.27 7.85 -18.56
N GLU A 48 14.14 7.20 -18.29
CA GLU A 48 12.95 7.26 -19.13
C GLU A 48 11.72 7.59 -18.31
N PRO A 49 10.68 8.18 -18.92
CA PRO A 49 9.39 8.30 -18.31
C PRO A 49 8.83 6.92 -17.92
N LEU A 50 8.11 6.85 -16.80
CA LEU A 50 7.47 5.62 -16.37
C LEU A 50 6.09 5.46 -17.05
N THR A 51 6.11 5.45 -18.40
CA THR A 51 4.97 5.12 -19.25
C THR A 51 5.10 3.70 -19.78
N VAL A 52 3.99 3.09 -20.21
CA VAL A 52 4.02 1.74 -20.77
C VAL A 52 4.92 1.67 -21.99
N GLU A 53 4.85 2.68 -22.87
CA GLU A 53 5.58 2.75 -24.13
C GLU A 53 7.10 2.82 -23.89
N ASP A 54 7.54 3.71 -22.99
CA ASP A 54 8.97 3.91 -22.72
C ASP A 54 9.55 2.68 -22.00
N VAL A 55 8.82 2.11 -21.05
CA VAL A 55 9.23 0.88 -20.36
C VAL A 55 9.31 -0.29 -21.34
N MET A 56 8.34 -0.45 -22.24
CA MET A 56 8.38 -1.50 -23.28
C MET A 56 9.56 -1.34 -24.25
N ASN A 57 9.99 -0.12 -24.56
CA ASN A 57 11.19 0.10 -25.39
C ASN A 57 12.43 -0.47 -24.71
N VAL A 58 12.59 -0.25 -23.41
CA VAL A 58 13.71 -0.80 -22.63
C VAL A 58 13.58 -2.33 -22.52
N ILE A 59 12.40 -2.86 -22.23
CA ILE A 59 12.15 -4.31 -22.16
C ILE A 59 12.49 -5.00 -23.49
N THR A 60 12.09 -4.40 -24.60
CA THR A 60 12.37 -4.95 -25.94
C THR A 60 13.86 -4.96 -26.25
N LEU A 61 14.58 -3.91 -25.81
CA LEU A 61 16.03 -3.79 -26.01
C LEU A 61 16.81 -4.79 -25.16
N GLU A 62 16.44 -4.90 -23.88
CA GLU A 62 17.21 -5.67 -22.90
C GLU A 62 16.77 -7.14 -22.77
N ASN A 63 15.53 -7.44 -23.18
CA ASN A 63 14.91 -8.77 -23.05
C ASN A 63 15.12 -9.38 -21.65
N PRO A 64 14.67 -8.70 -20.58
CA PRO A 64 14.89 -9.14 -19.22
C PRO A 64 14.07 -10.41 -18.90
N LEU A 65 14.43 -11.09 -17.81
CA LEU A 65 13.69 -12.24 -17.29
C LEU A 65 12.26 -11.83 -16.85
N GLY A 66 12.12 -10.62 -16.36
CA GLY A 66 10.87 -10.01 -15.94
C GLY A 66 11.09 -8.67 -15.26
N ILE A 67 10.01 -8.09 -14.73
CA ILE A 67 10.03 -6.78 -14.09
C ILE A 67 9.53 -6.85 -12.64
N VAL A 68 10.21 -6.17 -11.72
CA VAL A 68 9.80 -6.01 -10.32
C VAL A 68 9.13 -4.66 -10.16
N VAL A 69 7.83 -4.65 -9.86
CA VAL A 69 7.03 -3.42 -9.71
C VAL A 69 6.81 -3.00 -8.24
N SER A 70 6.94 -3.93 -7.30
CA SER A 70 6.58 -3.74 -5.89
C SER A 70 7.49 -2.78 -5.11
N LEU A 71 8.62 -2.35 -5.69
CA LEU A 71 9.61 -1.48 -5.05
C LEU A 71 9.53 -0.01 -5.50
N GLY A 72 8.87 0.28 -6.60
CA GLY A 72 8.78 1.62 -7.19
C GLY A 72 7.57 2.46 -6.75
N GLY A 73 6.87 2.05 -5.70
CA GLY A 73 5.64 2.70 -5.23
C GLY A 73 4.47 2.57 -6.20
N GLN A 74 3.43 3.39 -6.03
CA GLN A 74 2.19 3.28 -6.80
C GLN A 74 2.39 3.45 -8.30
N THR A 75 3.33 4.27 -8.74
CA THR A 75 3.61 4.48 -10.17
C THR A 75 4.06 3.20 -10.85
N ALA A 76 4.91 2.41 -10.20
CA ALA A 76 5.36 1.13 -10.74
C ALA A 76 4.26 0.06 -10.68
N ILE A 77 3.52 0.00 -9.59
CA ILE A 77 2.36 -0.92 -9.46
C ILE A 77 1.35 -0.68 -10.58
N ASN A 78 1.05 0.57 -10.91
CA ASN A 78 0.10 0.90 -11.98
C ASN A 78 0.57 0.48 -13.38
N LEU A 79 1.86 0.18 -13.56
CA LEU A 79 2.38 -0.35 -14.82
C LEU A 79 2.20 -1.88 -14.92
N ALA A 80 1.98 -2.59 -13.82
CA ALA A 80 1.89 -4.06 -13.84
C ALA A 80 0.76 -4.58 -14.75
N PRO A 81 -0.50 -4.13 -14.64
CA PRO A 81 -1.56 -4.67 -15.48
C PRO A 81 -1.33 -4.46 -16.99
N PRO A 82 -0.97 -3.26 -17.49
CA PRO A 82 -0.75 -3.08 -18.92
C PRO A 82 0.50 -3.80 -19.43
N LEU A 83 1.55 -3.98 -18.62
CA LEU A 83 2.74 -4.73 -19.02
C LEU A 83 2.47 -6.23 -19.07
N ASP A 84 1.75 -6.78 -18.09
CA ASP A 84 1.31 -8.17 -18.09
C ASP A 84 0.43 -8.49 -19.31
N ALA A 85 -0.51 -7.61 -19.66
CA ALA A 85 -1.33 -7.74 -20.86
C ALA A 85 -0.52 -7.76 -22.17
N LEU A 86 0.70 -7.19 -22.17
CA LEU A 86 1.66 -7.25 -23.27
C LEU A 86 2.59 -8.47 -23.18
N GLY A 87 2.39 -9.35 -22.21
CA GLY A 87 3.17 -10.60 -22.04
C GLY A 87 4.50 -10.41 -21.30
N VAL A 88 4.67 -9.32 -20.58
CA VAL A 88 5.88 -9.08 -19.76
C VAL A 88 5.71 -9.82 -18.42
N PRO A 89 6.63 -10.72 -18.03
CA PRO A 89 6.56 -11.39 -16.74
C PRO A 89 6.71 -10.40 -15.57
N ILE A 90 5.76 -10.44 -14.64
CA ILE A 90 5.83 -9.68 -13.38
C ILE A 90 6.44 -10.59 -12.31
N ILE A 91 7.58 -10.19 -11.76
CA ILE A 91 8.30 -10.95 -10.73
C ILE A 91 7.85 -10.52 -9.34
N GLY A 92 7.58 -11.48 -8.47
CA GLY A 92 7.04 -11.25 -7.13
C GLY A 92 5.52 -11.34 -7.10
N THR A 93 4.85 -10.38 -6.47
CA THR A 93 3.38 -10.32 -6.42
C THR A 93 2.80 -10.10 -7.82
N ASP A 94 1.98 -11.04 -8.29
CA ASP A 94 1.37 -11.01 -9.61
C ASP A 94 0.22 -9.99 -9.73
N VAL A 95 -0.24 -9.75 -10.96
CA VAL A 95 -1.29 -8.75 -11.23
C VAL A 95 -2.62 -9.12 -10.59
N GLU A 96 -2.96 -10.40 -10.49
CA GLU A 96 -4.19 -10.84 -9.84
C GLU A 96 -4.13 -10.60 -8.32
N ALA A 97 -2.99 -10.83 -7.70
CA ALA A 97 -2.77 -10.53 -6.29
C ALA A 97 -2.78 -9.01 -6.02
N ILE A 98 -2.21 -8.23 -6.92
CA ILE A 98 -2.29 -6.76 -6.86
C ILE A 98 -3.75 -6.30 -6.94
N ASP A 99 -4.55 -6.83 -7.87
CA ASP A 99 -5.98 -6.50 -7.97
C ASP A 99 -6.74 -6.92 -6.70
N ARG A 100 -6.48 -8.11 -6.15
CA ARG A 100 -7.11 -8.56 -4.89
C ARG A 100 -6.81 -7.61 -3.72
N ALA A 101 -5.65 -6.97 -3.71
CA ALA A 101 -5.28 -6.03 -2.65
C ALA A 101 -5.80 -4.61 -2.88
N GLU A 102 -5.79 -4.10 -4.11
CA GLU A 102 -6.07 -2.69 -4.43
C GLU A 102 -7.49 -2.44 -4.92
N ASN A 103 -8.11 -3.42 -5.57
CA ASN A 103 -9.50 -3.31 -6.01
C ASN A 103 -10.45 -3.54 -4.83
N ARG A 104 -11.29 -2.55 -4.54
CA ARG A 104 -12.19 -2.57 -3.39
C ARG A 104 -13.09 -3.81 -3.34
N ASP A 105 -13.73 -4.15 -4.46
CA ASP A 105 -14.68 -5.27 -4.52
C ASP A 105 -13.97 -6.62 -4.37
N SER A 106 -12.78 -6.75 -4.96
CA SER A 106 -11.93 -7.93 -4.82
C SER A 106 -11.42 -8.06 -3.38
N PHE A 107 -10.98 -6.97 -2.79
CA PHE A 107 -10.51 -6.93 -1.41
C PHE A 107 -11.60 -7.25 -0.39
N GLU A 108 -12.81 -6.66 -0.56
CA GLU A 108 -13.96 -6.95 0.31
C GLU A 108 -14.32 -8.43 0.33
N LYS A 109 -14.31 -9.10 -0.84
CA LYS A 109 -14.52 -10.56 -0.92
C LYS A 109 -13.45 -11.35 -0.18
N VAL A 110 -12.18 -10.95 -0.26
CA VAL A 110 -11.11 -11.58 0.52
C VAL A 110 -11.36 -11.40 2.02
N MET A 111 -11.67 -10.18 2.47
CA MET A 111 -11.96 -9.88 3.88
C MET A 111 -13.14 -10.69 4.40
N GLU A 112 -14.24 -10.76 3.65
CA GLU A 112 -15.41 -11.56 4.00
C GLU A 112 -15.08 -13.05 4.10
N SER A 113 -14.34 -13.60 3.11
CA SER A 113 -13.95 -15.01 3.10
C SER A 113 -13.10 -15.40 4.31
N LEU A 114 -12.31 -14.48 4.80
CA LEU A 114 -11.46 -14.65 5.97
C LEU A 114 -12.16 -14.30 7.29
N GLY A 115 -13.33 -13.65 7.24
CA GLY A 115 -14.00 -13.13 8.42
C GLY A 115 -13.18 -12.05 9.16
N ILE A 116 -12.38 -11.29 8.43
CA ILE A 116 -11.55 -10.21 8.98
C ILE A 116 -12.36 -8.90 8.90
N PRO A 117 -12.51 -8.17 10.02
CA PRO A 117 -13.28 -6.94 10.04
C PRO A 117 -12.61 -5.81 9.26
N GLN A 118 -13.43 -5.04 8.52
CA GLN A 118 -13.06 -3.78 7.90
C GLN A 118 -14.09 -2.68 8.22
N PRO A 119 -13.74 -1.39 8.20
CA PRO A 119 -14.71 -0.32 8.33
C PRO A 119 -15.79 -0.44 7.24
N LYS A 120 -17.06 -0.43 7.65
CA LYS A 120 -18.17 -0.44 6.68
C LYS A 120 -18.21 0.88 5.93
N GLY A 121 -18.37 0.82 4.62
CA GLY A 121 -18.45 2.01 3.79
C GLY A 121 -18.84 1.71 2.36
N LEU A 122 -19.23 2.75 1.62
CA LEU A 122 -19.60 2.66 0.22
C LEU A 122 -19.06 3.86 -0.57
N ALA A 123 -18.79 3.62 -1.85
CA ALA A 123 -18.53 4.68 -2.80
C ALA A 123 -19.89 5.24 -3.29
N VAL A 124 -20.04 6.56 -3.23
CA VAL A 124 -21.28 7.24 -3.61
C VAL A 124 -20.99 8.29 -4.68
N THR A 125 -21.94 8.48 -5.59
CA THR A 125 -21.82 9.45 -6.69
C THR A 125 -22.77 10.64 -6.54
N ASP A 126 -23.75 10.52 -5.64
CA ASP A 126 -24.69 11.61 -5.35
C ASP A 126 -24.86 11.84 -3.84
N ILE A 127 -25.37 13.05 -3.51
CA ILE A 127 -25.50 13.52 -2.13
C ILE A 127 -26.53 12.69 -1.34
N GLU A 128 -27.66 12.36 -1.95
CA GLU A 128 -28.75 11.66 -1.27
C GLU A 128 -28.37 10.18 -1.00
N GLU A 129 -27.62 9.58 -1.92
CA GLU A 129 -27.02 8.27 -1.68
C GLU A 129 -26.03 8.31 -0.52
N GLY A 130 -25.15 9.32 -0.50
CA GLY A 130 -24.19 9.50 0.60
C GLY A 130 -24.86 9.66 1.96
N VAL A 131 -25.94 10.42 2.04
CA VAL A 131 -26.73 10.61 3.26
C VAL A 131 -27.40 9.30 3.69
N ARG A 132 -27.98 8.55 2.76
CA ARG A 132 -28.60 7.24 3.08
C ARG A 132 -27.55 6.25 3.59
N VAL A 133 -26.39 6.18 2.96
CA VAL A 133 -25.28 5.33 3.39
C VAL A 133 -24.81 5.71 4.78
N ALA A 134 -24.57 6.99 5.03
CA ALA A 134 -24.15 7.47 6.35
C ALA A 134 -25.18 7.19 7.44
N ALA A 135 -26.49 7.31 7.13
CA ALA A 135 -27.56 6.95 8.07
C ALA A 135 -27.59 5.46 8.42
N GLN A 136 -27.28 4.58 7.45
CA GLN A 136 -27.20 3.13 7.66
C GLN A 136 -25.96 2.73 8.46
N ILE A 137 -24.81 3.33 8.17
CA ILE A 137 -23.53 3.05 8.84
C ILE A 137 -23.51 3.67 10.25
N GLY A 138 -24.20 4.80 10.42
CA GLY A 138 -24.23 5.61 11.64
C GLY A 138 -23.06 6.58 11.74
N TYR A 139 -23.35 7.81 12.19
CA TYR A 139 -22.33 8.83 12.42
C TYR A 139 -21.45 8.52 13.63
N PRO A 140 -20.21 9.05 13.71
CA PRO A 140 -19.52 9.81 12.67
C PRO A 140 -19.08 8.94 11.50
N VAL A 141 -18.94 9.56 10.32
CA VAL A 141 -18.40 8.94 9.11
C VAL A 141 -17.15 9.66 8.65
N LEU A 142 -16.27 8.92 7.98
CA LEU A 142 -15.09 9.45 7.29
C LEU A 142 -15.42 9.59 5.81
N VAL A 143 -15.25 10.79 5.27
CA VAL A 143 -15.52 11.06 3.86
C VAL A 143 -14.20 11.30 3.14
N ARG A 144 -13.97 10.55 2.06
CA ARG A 144 -12.75 10.60 1.26
C ARG A 144 -13.10 10.79 -0.21
N PRO A 145 -12.69 11.88 -0.87
CA PRO A 145 -12.81 11.95 -2.32
C PRO A 145 -11.82 10.97 -2.96
N SER A 146 -12.22 10.34 -4.05
CA SER A 146 -11.36 9.40 -4.81
C SER A 146 -10.12 10.08 -5.40
N PHE A 147 -10.16 11.42 -5.54
CA PHE A 147 -9.03 12.23 -5.98
C PHE A 147 -8.83 13.44 -5.09
N VAL A 148 -7.61 13.63 -4.60
CA VAL A 148 -7.22 14.82 -3.84
C VAL A 148 -6.93 15.95 -4.81
N LEU A 149 -7.93 16.81 -5.08
CA LEU A 149 -7.75 18.09 -5.75
C LEU A 149 -7.64 19.20 -4.70
N GLY A 150 -6.49 19.87 -4.69
CA GLY A 150 -6.32 21.13 -3.94
C GLY A 150 -6.22 21.00 -2.43
N GLY A 151 -5.68 19.88 -1.89
CA GLY A 151 -5.34 19.80 -0.45
C GLY A 151 -6.52 19.62 0.51
N ARG A 152 -7.72 19.32 0.02
CA ARG A 152 -8.85 18.92 0.85
C ARG A 152 -8.78 17.43 1.12
N ALA A 153 -8.15 17.13 2.24
CA ALA A 153 -7.99 15.80 2.79
C ALA A 153 -9.33 15.19 3.27
N MET A 154 -9.28 13.91 3.64
CA MET A 154 -10.33 13.22 4.37
C MET A 154 -10.94 14.09 5.47
N GLN A 155 -12.25 14.03 5.63
CA GLN A 155 -12.96 14.76 6.68
C GLN A 155 -13.83 13.82 7.52
N ILE A 156 -13.72 13.97 8.84
CA ILE A 156 -14.61 13.31 9.80
C ILE A 156 -15.87 14.15 9.90
N VAL A 157 -17.00 13.55 9.63
CA VAL A 157 -18.30 14.21 9.59
C VAL A 157 -19.22 13.60 10.66
N ALA A 158 -19.69 14.45 11.56
CA ALA A 158 -20.42 14.03 12.76
C ALA A 158 -21.95 13.97 12.57
N ASN A 159 -22.51 14.59 11.53
CA ASN A 159 -23.94 14.68 11.30
C ASN A 159 -24.29 14.89 9.82
N GLU A 160 -25.58 14.77 9.49
CA GLU A 160 -26.09 14.88 8.13
C GLU A 160 -25.84 16.24 7.49
N GLU A 161 -26.04 17.33 8.24
CA GLU A 161 -25.87 18.69 7.73
C GLU A 161 -24.44 18.93 7.23
N SER A 162 -23.47 18.55 8.04
CA SER A 162 -22.04 18.63 7.68
C SER A 162 -21.69 17.72 6.52
N LEU A 163 -22.34 16.55 6.41
CA LEU A 163 -22.14 15.62 5.30
C LEU A 163 -22.65 16.23 3.99
N ARG A 164 -23.86 16.77 3.99
CA ARG A 164 -24.44 17.43 2.83
C ARG A 164 -23.58 18.57 2.33
N HIS A 165 -23.11 19.42 3.25
CA HIS A 165 -22.22 20.54 2.90
C HIS A 165 -20.89 20.05 2.29
N TYR A 166 -20.30 19.00 2.84
CA TYR A 166 -19.07 18.42 2.30
C TYR A 166 -19.27 17.81 0.91
N LEU A 167 -20.31 16.97 0.76
CA LEU A 167 -20.61 16.30 -0.52
C LEU A 167 -20.97 17.32 -1.61
N GLN A 168 -21.70 18.36 -1.28
CA GLN A 168 -22.00 19.45 -2.21
C GLN A 168 -20.73 20.08 -2.79
N THR A 169 -19.78 20.38 -1.93
CA THR A 169 -18.49 20.96 -2.33
C THR A 169 -17.62 19.95 -3.10
N ALA A 170 -17.68 18.67 -2.76
CA ALA A 170 -16.90 17.63 -3.42
C ALA A 170 -17.45 17.29 -4.81
N VAL A 171 -18.77 17.21 -4.98
CA VAL A 171 -19.48 16.95 -6.24
C VAL A 171 -19.36 18.12 -7.21
N GLU A 172 -19.42 19.37 -6.73
CA GLU A 172 -19.20 20.57 -7.56
C GLU A 172 -17.82 20.58 -8.24
N ILE A 173 -16.82 19.91 -7.63
CA ILE A 173 -15.45 19.87 -8.15
C ILE A 173 -15.30 18.76 -9.19
N ASN A 174 -15.98 17.61 -9.03
CA ASN A 174 -15.91 16.51 -9.99
C ASN A 174 -17.14 15.60 -9.91
N THR A 175 -18.02 15.73 -10.91
CA THR A 175 -19.29 14.98 -10.97
C THR A 175 -19.17 13.53 -11.41
N GLU A 176 -17.98 13.11 -11.90
CA GLU A 176 -17.77 11.77 -12.46
C GLU A 176 -17.06 10.80 -11.50
N GLN A 177 -16.58 11.30 -10.36
CA GLN A 177 -15.79 10.47 -9.46
C GLN A 177 -16.48 10.21 -8.13
N PRO A 178 -16.53 8.93 -7.71
CA PRO A 178 -17.18 8.57 -6.47
C PRO A 178 -16.47 9.15 -5.24
N VAL A 179 -17.25 9.48 -4.22
CA VAL A 179 -16.78 9.85 -2.89
C VAL A 179 -16.99 8.66 -1.96
N LEU A 180 -15.97 8.29 -1.21
CA LEU A 180 -16.04 7.21 -0.23
C LEU A 180 -16.64 7.74 1.07
N VAL A 181 -17.67 7.05 1.58
CA VAL A 181 -18.28 7.32 2.87
C VAL A 181 -18.11 6.08 3.74
N ASP A 182 -17.18 6.13 4.68
CA ASP A 182 -16.80 5.00 5.52
C ASP A 182 -17.18 5.26 6.98
N LYS A 183 -17.46 4.20 7.76
CA LYS A 183 -17.61 4.32 9.21
C LYS A 183 -16.32 4.84 9.83
N TYR A 184 -16.41 5.97 10.52
CA TYR A 184 -15.28 6.44 11.31
C TYR A 184 -15.16 5.60 12.58
N ILE A 185 -14.03 4.94 12.74
CA ILE A 185 -13.69 4.16 13.93
C ILE A 185 -12.73 4.99 14.77
N MET A 186 -13.14 5.29 15.99
CA MET A 186 -12.30 5.98 16.95
C MET A 186 -11.37 4.96 17.62
N GLY A 187 -10.08 5.12 17.44
CA GLY A 187 -9.11 4.17 17.96
C GLY A 187 -7.68 4.61 17.74
N ARG A 188 -6.80 3.65 17.70
CA ARG A 188 -5.37 3.80 17.39
C ARG A 188 -5.08 3.21 16.03
N GLU A 189 -4.33 3.92 15.22
CA GLU A 189 -3.84 3.36 13.98
C GLU A 189 -2.54 2.62 14.23
N LEU A 190 -2.45 1.43 13.66
CA LEU A 190 -1.28 0.57 13.71
C LEU A 190 -0.92 0.16 12.28
N GLU A 191 0.36 -0.06 12.06
CA GLU A 191 0.89 -0.37 10.74
C GLU A 191 1.87 -1.54 10.83
N VAL A 192 1.82 -2.43 9.85
CA VAL A 192 2.73 -3.56 9.72
C VAL A 192 3.30 -3.56 8.31
N ASP A 193 4.62 -3.62 8.22
CA ASP A 193 5.30 -4.06 7.01
C ASP A 193 5.70 -5.52 7.19
N ALA A 194 5.26 -6.36 6.27
CA ALA A 194 5.52 -7.78 6.31
C ALA A 194 6.12 -8.27 4.98
N ILE A 195 6.69 -9.43 5.02
CA ILE A 195 7.28 -10.12 3.87
C ILE A 195 6.63 -11.49 3.76
N CYS A 196 6.17 -11.84 2.57
CA CYS A 196 5.62 -13.15 2.27
C CYS A 196 6.40 -13.77 1.11
N ASP A 197 6.73 -15.06 1.22
CA ASP A 197 7.33 -15.85 0.14
C ASP A 197 6.34 -16.75 -0.59
N GLY A 198 5.04 -16.57 -0.30
CA GLY A 198 3.93 -17.39 -0.77
C GLY A 198 3.49 -18.47 0.22
N GLU A 199 4.38 -18.92 1.09
CA GLU A 199 4.11 -19.95 2.11
C GLU A 199 4.21 -19.40 3.53
N ASP A 200 5.29 -18.67 3.84
CA ASP A 200 5.55 -18.11 5.15
C ASP A 200 5.50 -16.60 5.14
N VAL A 201 5.16 -16.03 6.30
CA VAL A 201 5.08 -14.59 6.50
C VAL A 201 6.00 -14.16 7.63
N PHE A 202 6.91 -13.24 7.33
CA PHE A 202 7.78 -12.61 8.31
C PHE A 202 7.26 -11.21 8.67
N ILE A 203 7.09 -10.97 9.97
CA ILE A 203 6.64 -9.70 10.54
C ILE A 203 7.74 -9.15 11.44
N PRO A 204 8.52 -8.14 11.01
CA PRO A 204 9.60 -7.57 11.83
C PRO A 204 9.08 -6.83 13.05
N GLY A 205 7.86 -6.32 13.00
CA GLY A 205 7.23 -5.67 14.13
C GLY A 205 5.96 -4.91 13.77
N ILE A 206 5.31 -4.37 14.81
CA ILE A 206 4.10 -3.57 14.71
C ILE A 206 4.44 -2.14 15.11
N MET A 207 4.11 -1.19 14.26
CA MET A 207 4.23 0.25 14.52
C MET A 207 2.89 0.83 14.97
N GLU A 208 2.94 1.92 15.69
CA GLU A 208 1.77 2.65 16.17
C GLU A 208 1.87 4.12 15.78
N HIS A 209 0.80 4.71 15.29
CA HIS A 209 0.72 6.13 15.00
C HIS A 209 0.40 6.93 16.27
N VAL A 210 1.07 8.06 16.44
CA VAL A 210 0.84 8.97 17.59
C VAL A 210 -0.46 9.74 17.39
N GLU A 211 -0.78 10.08 16.15
CA GLU A 211 -1.96 10.83 15.78
C GLU A 211 -3.22 9.97 15.89
N ARG A 212 -4.35 10.64 16.08
CA ARG A 212 -5.66 9.98 16.08
C ARG A 212 -6.00 9.44 14.69
N THR A 213 -6.91 8.47 14.65
CA THR A 213 -7.47 7.92 13.40
C THR A 213 -7.99 9.00 12.46
N GLY A 214 -7.77 8.81 11.15
CA GLY A 214 -8.18 9.73 10.10
C GLY A 214 -7.14 10.79 9.75
N VAL A 215 -5.91 10.68 10.26
CA VAL A 215 -4.76 11.44 9.76
C VAL A 215 -4.03 10.57 8.75
N HIS A 216 -3.65 11.14 7.60
CA HIS A 216 -2.95 10.38 6.57
C HIS A 216 -1.61 9.84 7.12
N SER A 217 -1.30 8.57 6.87
CA SER A 217 -0.09 7.92 7.39
C SER A 217 1.20 8.66 7.05
N GLY A 218 1.21 9.37 5.91
CA GLY A 218 2.32 10.23 5.49
C GLY A 218 2.57 11.47 6.33
N ASP A 219 1.60 11.87 7.10
CA ASP A 219 1.64 13.05 7.96
C ASP A 219 1.67 12.67 9.45
N SER A 220 1.73 11.36 9.75
CA SER A 220 1.73 10.81 11.10
C SER A 220 3.14 10.46 11.57
N ILE A 221 3.33 10.53 12.88
CA ILE A 221 4.54 10.05 13.57
C ILE A 221 4.31 8.59 13.94
N SER A 222 5.17 7.70 13.42
CA SER A 222 5.14 6.28 13.76
C SER A 222 6.15 5.96 14.85
N ILE A 223 5.72 5.17 15.83
CA ILE A 223 6.54 4.68 16.95
C ILE A 223 6.74 3.17 16.80
N TYR A 224 7.95 2.71 17.03
CA TYR A 224 8.31 1.29 17.10
C TYR A 224 9.10 0.99 18.39
N PRO A 225 8.81 -0.13 19.06
CA PRO A 225 7.65 -1.01 18.90
C PRO A 225 6.37 -0.34 19.38
N THR A 226 5.18 -0.85 18.97
CA THR A 226 3.91 -0.39 19.53
C THR A 226 3.93 -0.58 21.04
N PHE A 227 3.57 0.46 21.78
CA PHE A 227 3.66 0.40 23.23
C PHE A 227 2.30 0.48 23.93
N THR A 228 1.27 1.00 23.27
CA THR A 228 -0.07 1.09 23.85
C THR A 228 -0.98 -0.08 23.47
N ALA A 229 -0.65 -0.83 22.40
CA ALA A 229 -1.44 -1.97 21.97
C ALA A 229 -1.38 -3.14 22.99
N SER A 230 -2.54 -3.66 23.37
CA SER A 230 -2.64 -4.85 24.20
C SER A 230 -2.10 -6.10 23.49
N GLN A 231 -1.80 -7.15 24.24
CA GLN A 231 -1.37 -8.41 23.63
C GLN A 231 -2.44 -9.00 22.72
N ASN A 232 -3.73 -8.88 23.09
CA ASN A 232 -4.85 -9.33 22.26
C ASN A 232 -4.90 -8.61 20.90
N VAL A 233 -4.65 -7.29 20.87
CA VAL A 233 -4.57 -6.51 19.62
C VAL A 233 -3.38 -6.97 18.78
N LYS A 234 -2.21 -7.18 19.40
CA LYS A 234 -1.03 -7.66 18.69
C LYS A 234 -1.24 -9.04 18.07
N ASP A 235 -1.84 -9.94 18.80
CA ASP A 235 -2.13 -11.31 18.32
C ASP A 235 -3.11 -11.29 17.14
N LYS A 236 -4.16 -10.46 17.20
CA LYS A 236 -5.10 -10.26 16.09
C LYS A 236 -4.40 -9.68 14.86
N ILE A 237 -3.55 -8.67 15.03
CA ILE A 237 -2.80 -8.05 13.93
C ILE A 237 -1.89 -9.08 13.25
N ILE A 238 -1.16 -9.88 14.03
CA ILE A 238 -0.29 -10.93 13.50
C ILE A 238 -1.09 -11.96 12.71
N ASP A 239 -2.20 -12.47 13.28
CA ASP A 239 -3.08 -13.44 12.61
C ASP A 239 -3.64 -12.87 11.29
N TYR A 240 -4.17 -11.65 11.31
CA TYR A 240 -4.73 -11.01 10.12
C TYR A 240 -3.65 -10.77 9.05
N THR A 241 -2.46 -10.32 9.44
CA THR A 241 -1.34 -10.11 8.52
C THR A 241 -0.96 -11.40 7.80
N VAL A 242 -0.79 -12.51 8.54
CA VAL A 242 -0.41 -13.81 7.96
C VAL A 242 -1.51 -14.33 7.01
N ARG A 243 -2.76 -14.28 7.44
CA ARG A 243 -3.88 -14.78 6.65
C ARG A 243 -4.12 -13.97 5.38
N LEU A 244 -4.00 -12.64 5.46
CA LEU A 244 -4.16 -11.74 4.31
C LEU A 244 -3.05 -11.94 3.29
N GLY A 245 -1.78 -11.98 3.70
CA GLY A 245 -0.66 -12.18 2.79
C GLY A 245 -0.85 -13.45 1.95
N LYS A 246 -1.22 -14.56 2.59
CA LYS A 246 -1.47 -15.85 1.92
C LYS A 246 -2.71 -15.82 1.03
N ALA A 247 -3.83 -15.29 1.51
CA ALA A 247 -5.09 -15.29 0.76
C ALA A 247 -5.07 -14.36 -0.46
N ILE A 248 -4.37 -13.24 -0.38
CA ILE A 248 -4.15 -12.35 -1.50
C ILE A 248 -3.18 -12.97 -2.51
N GLY A 249 -2.24 -13.80 -2.06
CA GLY A 249 -1.19 -14.39 -2.89
C GLY A 249 0.02 -13.46 -3.04
N ILE A 250 0.38 -12.77 -1.97
CA ILE A 250 1.51 -11.84 -1.98
C ILE A 250 2.83 -12.61 -2.00
N VAL A 251 3.74 -12.19 -2.87
CA VAL A 251 5.14 -12.61 -2.90
C VAL A 251 6.03 -11.38 -2.85
N GLY A 252 6.63 -11.12 -1.71
CA GLY A 252 7.46 -9.95 -1.43
C GLY A 252 6.92 -9.10 -0.29
N LEU A 253 7.24 -7.81 -0.33
CA LEU A 253 6.82 -6.82 0.66
C LEU A 253 5.34 -6.45 0.53
N TYR A 254 4.69 -6.29 1.67
CA TYR A 254 3.38 -5.67 1.75
C TYR A 254 3.19 -4.93 3.06
N ASN A 255 2.38 -3.90 2.99
CA ASN A 255 2.06 -3.03 4.09
C ASN A 255 0.58 -3.15 4.42
N ILE A 256 0.24 -3.26 5.69
CA ILE A 256 -1.15 -3.28 6.17
C ILE A 256 -1.36 -2.19 7.20
N GLN A 257 -2.44 -1.45 7.05
CA GLN A 257 -2.90 -0.47 8.04
C GLN A 257 -4.11 -1.00 8.79
N PHE A 258 -4.08 -0.83 10.10
CA PHE A 258 -5.10 -1.30 11.04
C PHE A 258 -5.63 -0.16 11.91
N ILE A 259 -6.86 -0.31 12.39
CA ILE A 259 -7.38 0.46 13.52
C ILE A 259 -7.73 -0.51 14.64
N ALA A 260 -7.25 -0.25 15.85
CA ALA A 260 -7.71 -0.91 17.06
C ALA A 260 -8.60 0.06 17.85
N ASP A 261 -9.85 -0.31 18.08
CA ASP A 261 -10.77 0.50 18.86
C ASP A 261 -10.55 0.34 20.38
N ASN A 262 -11.37 1.03 21.17
CA ASN A 262 -11.26 0.99 22.64
C ASN A 262 -11.69 -0.35 23.26
N ASN A 263 -12.29 -1.25 22.49
CA ASN A 263 -12.68 -2.60 22.92
C ASN A 263 -11.68 -3.66 22.50
N ASP A 264 -10.52 -3.25 21.94
CA ASP A 264 -9.52 -4.12 21.33
C ASP A 264 -10.03 -4.88 20.08
N ASP A 265 -11.09 -4.36 19.42
CA ASP A 265 -11.47 -4.83 18.11
C ASP A 265 -10.56 -4.22 17.04
N VAL A 266 -10.06 -5.07 16.13
CA VAL A 266 -9.09 -4.72 15.12
C VAL A 266 -9.75 -4.75 13.74
N TYR A 267 -9.59 -3.66 13.01
CA TYR A 267 -10.13 -3.47 11.66
C TYR A 267 -8.98 -3.23 10.69
N VAL A 268 -9.02 -3.86 9.53
CA VAL A 268 -8.08 -3.60 8.43
C VAL A 268 -8.60 -2.44 7.60
N ILE A 269 -7.76 -1.42 7.37
CA ILE A 269 -8.09 -0.26 6.54
C ILE A 269 -7.75 -0.54 5.08
N GLU A 270 -6.49 -0.96 4.84
CA GLU A 270 -5.96 -1.21 3.51
C GLU A 270 -4.76 -2.16 3.55
N VAL A 271 -4.53 -2.82 2.43
CA VAL A 271 -3.33 -3.61 2.15
C VAL A 271 -2.66 -3.04 0.89
N ASN A 272 -1.37 -2.76 1.00
CA ASN A 272 -0.57 -2.28 -0.11
C ASN A 272 0.45 -3.38 -0.49
N PRO A 273 0.34 -4.06 -1.64
CA PRO A 273 1.23 -5.15 -2.04
C PRO A 273 2.55 -4.61 -2.60
N ARG A 274 3.23 -3.79 -1.84
CA ARG A 274 4.45 -3.09 -2.22
C ARG A 274 5.23 -2.63 -0.99
N SER A 275 6.47 -2.18 -1.22
CA SER A 275 7.23 -1.50 -0.17
C SER A 275 6.51 -0.25 0.36
N SER A 276 6.76 0.06 1.62
CA SER A 276 6.26 1.26 2.28
C SER A 276 7.41 2.20 2.66
N ARG A 277 7.05 3.38 3.13
CA ARG A 277 8.01 4.36 3.65
C ARG A 277 8.64 3.96 4.96
N THR A 278 8.01 3.07 5.70
CA THR A 278 8.43 2.62 7.02
C THR A 278 9.42 1.45 6.97
N VAL A 279 9.54 0.74 5.85
CA VAL A 279 10.49 -0.38 5.67
C VAL A 279 11.94 -0.01 5.99
N PRO A 280 12.52 1.11 5.50
CA PRO A 280 13.88 1.49 5.85
C PRO A 280 14.06 1.80 7.34
N PHE A 281 13.04 2.40 7.96
CA PHE A 281 13.03 2.67 9.40
C PHE A 281 13.01 1.37 10.19
N LEU A 282 12.09 0.45 9.88
CA LEU A 282 11.98 -0.86 10.53
C LEU A 282 13.28 -1.67 10.37
N SER A 283 13.84 -1.71 9.19
CA SER A 283 15.11 -2.42 8.93
C SER A 283 16.23 -1.93 9.86
N LYS A 284 16.32 -0.62 10.08
CA LYS A 284 17.30 -0.04 11.00
C LYS A 284 16.94 -0.25 12.47
N ALA A 285 15.68 -0.07 12.84
CA ALA A 285 15.23 -0.17 14.23
C ALA A 285 15.28 -1.60 14.77
N THR A 286 15.02 -2.59 13.93
CA THR A 286 15.03 -4.01 14.30
C THR A 286 16.39 -4.68 14.07
N SER A 287 17.31 -4.04 13.34
CA SER A 287 18.54 -4.64 12.81
C SER A 287 18.29 -5.88 11.93
N VAL A 288 17.06 -6.01 11.39
CA VAL A 288 16.69 -7.06 10.44
C VAL A 288 16.77 -6.47 9.03
N PRO A 289 17.58 -7.04 8.14
CA PRO A 289 17.70 -6.54 6.77
C PRO A 289 16.46 -6.95 5.95
N CYS A 290 15.29 -6.39 6.29
CA CYS A 290 14.00 -6.73 5.70
C CYS A 290 14.03 -6.75 4.16
N LEU A 291 14.88 -5.91 3.56
CA LEU A 291 14.99 -5.80 2.11
C LEU A 291 15.78 -6.94 1.45
N LEU A 292 16.68 -7.60 2.19
CA LEU A 292 17.37 -8.79 1.68
C LEU A 292 16.44 -9.99 1.54
N TYR A 293 15.41 -10.06 2.37
CA TYR A 293 14.42 -11.15 2.34
C TYR A 293 13.31 -10.94 1.30
N THR A 294 13.26 -9.77 0.67
CA THR A 294 12.20 -9.42 -0.30
C THR A 294 12.66 -9.48 -1.74
N SER A 295 13.95 -9.69 -1.96
CA SER A 295 14.44 -9.91 -3.32
C SER A 295 13.95 -11.25 -3.81
N PRO A 296 13.37 -11.33 -5.03
CA PRO A 296 12.94 -12.59 -5.59
C PRO A 296 14.13 -13.54 -5.61
N SER A 297 13.97 -14.68 -4.94
CA SER A 297 14.94 -15.75 -5.00
C SER A 297 14.90 -16.40 -6.39
N PRO A 298 16.04 -16.88 -6.94
CA PRO A 298 16.03 -17.69 -8.15
C PRO A 298 15.17 -18.96 -8.05
N ARG A 299 14.71 -19.29 -6.85
CA ARG A 299 13.80 -20.44 -6.61
C ARG A 299 12.33 -20.07 -6.81
N ASP A 300 12.02 -18.77 -6.92
CA ASP A 300 10.66 -18.22 -7.06
C ASP A 300 10.33 -17.90 -8.53
N CYS A 301 11.21 -18.28 -9.46
CA CYS A 301 11.07 -18.13 -10.92
C CYS A 301 10.75 -19.47 -11.58
#